data_309f2dc3657a464eced8e59dfacba249
#
_entry.id   309f2dc3657a464eced8e59dfacba249
#
_cell.length_a   1.000
_cell.length_b   1.000
_cell.length_c   1.000
_cell.angle_alpha   90.00
_cell.angle_beta   90.00
_cell.angle_gamma   90.00
#
_symmetry.space_group_name_H-M   'P 1'
#
loop_
_entity.id
_entity.type
_entity.pdbx_description
1 polymer ?
#
loop_
_entity_poly.entity_id
_entity_poly.type
_entity_poly.pdbx_seq_one_letter_code
_entity_poly.pdbx_strand_id
1 'polypeptide(L)'
;LFMSIQLMIVVLYVAMLFAISFYVKRRAEASATEYQFAGRKFGALLIAVSVTGMAVGAASTVGVAESATCIGLSAGWYNGAWSIGAIFMGLVAAGKYRTLECTTVPELFERCYDKKARLISVIGLAIILSCITSLQYVAGGSILSTLMPDVFTMKTGMITSAVVFIGITVIGGMWSSGLSSVLSVLIIYLGIIFCMVKILIRDGGMAGIVAKLPPMPFDWADPFGGLTMAMLMGWIIV
;
A
#
# COMPACT_ATOMS: atom_id res chain seq x y z
N LEU A 1 14.54 -22.99 -15.46
CA LEU A 1 14.27 -23.41 -14.08
C LEU A 1 13.87 -22.23 -13.17
N PHE A 2 14.52 -21.09 -13.31
CA PHE A 2 14.19 -19.87 -12.54
C PHE A 2 12.78 -19.36 -12.79
N MET A 3 12.34 -19.39 -14.03
CA MET A 3 11.02 -18.92 -14.44
C MET A 3 9.89 -19.74 -13.81
N SER A 4 10.05 -21.05 -13.73
CA SER A 4 9.08 -21.94 -13.05
C SER A 4 8.99 -21.69 -11.54
N ILE A 5 10.07 -21.30 -10.87
CA ILE A 5 10.08 -20.97 -9.44
C ILE A 5 9.33 -19.66 -9.17
N GLN A 6 9.56 -18.63 -9.97
CA GLN A 6 8.85 -17.34 -9.83
C GLN A 6 7.35 -17.50 -10.01
N LEU A 7 6.94 -18.22 -11.05
CA LEU A 7 5.53 -18.51 -11.31
C LEU A 7 4.92 -19.29 -10.14
N MET A 8 5.62 -20.29 -9.62
CA MET A 8 5.17 -21.08 -8.48
C MET A 8 4.94 -20.21 -7.23
N ILE A 9 5.85 -19.27 -6.93
CA ILE A 9 5.73 -18.37 -5.79
C ILE A 9 4.50 -17.45 -5.98
N VAL A 10 4.31 -16.87 -7.16
CA VAL A 10 3.14 -16.00 -7.44
C VAL A 10 1.84 -16.78 -7.32
N VAL A 11 1.77 -17.97 -7.91
CA VAL A 11 0.57 -18.82 -7.84
C VAL A 11 0.28 -19.23 -6.39
N LEU A 12 1.30 -19.62 -5.63
CA LEU A 12 1.15 -19.97 -4.22
C LEU A 12 0.63 -18.78 -3.39
N TYR A 13 1.19 -17.59 -3.61
CA TYR A 13 0.75 -16.39 -2.94
C TYR A 13 -0.72 -16.04 -3.26
N VAL A 14 -1.09 -16.06 -4.53
CA VAL A 14 -2.48 -15.83 -4.96
C VAL A 14 -3.41 -16.90 -4.38
N ALA A 15 -3.02 -18.16 -4.38
CA ALA A 15 -3.79 -19.24 -3.78
C ALA A 15 -4.01 -19.04 -2.27
N MET A 16 -2.98 -18.59 -1.54
CA MET A 16 -3.12 -18.24 -0.12
C MET A 16 -4.11 -17.10 0.11
N LEU A 17 -4.08 -16.06 -0.72
CA LEU A 17 -5.02 -14.95 -0.64
C LEU A 17 -6.48 -15.41 -0.87
N PHE A 18 -6.71 -16.23 -1.89
CA PHE A 18 -8.03 -16.81 -2.12
C PHE A 18 -8.46 -17.77 -1.01
N ALA A 19 -7.54 -18.58 -0.47
CA ALA A 19 -7.83 -19.46 0.67
C ALA A 19 -8.30 -18.66 1.90
N ILE A 20 -7.64 -17.53 2.22
CA ILE A 20 -8.08 -16.60 3.27
C ILE A 20 -9.47 -16.08 2.97
N SER A 21 -9.74 -15.65 1.73
CA SER A 21 -11.04 -15.11 1.32
C SER A 21 -12.16 -16.14 1.47
N PHE A 22 -11.93 -17.37 1.05
CA PHE A 22 -12.90 -18.46 1.23
C PHE A 22 -13.09 -18.85 2.70
N TYR A 23 -12.03 -18.84 3.50
CA TYR A 23 -12.11 -19.11 4.93
C TYR A 23 -13.03 -18.12 5.66
N VAL A 24 -12.94 -16.83 5.33
CA VAL A 24 -13.76 -15.79 5.99
C VAL A 24 -15.09 -15.53 5.31
N LYS A 25 -15.35 -16.13 4.14
CA LYS A 25 -16.57 -15.91 3.35
C LYS A 25 -17.85 -16.03 4.16
N ARG A 26 -18.01 -17.13 4.90
CA ARG A 26 -19.22 -17.36 5.72
C ARG A 26 -19.44 -16.29 6.78
N ARG A 27 -18.35 -15.72 7.31
CA ARG A 27 -18.38 -14.64 8.30
C ARG A 27 -18.75 -13.32 7.65
N ALA A 28 -18.22 -13.04 6.48
CA ALA A 28 -18.53 -11.85 5.70
C ALA A 28 -20.00 -11.83 5.23
N GLU A 29 -20.53 -12.97 4.81
CA GLU A 29 -21.92 -13.11 4.34
C GLU A 29 -22.97 -13.05 5.45
N ALA A 30 -22.59 -13.05 6.74
CA ALA A 30 -23.53 -13.05 7.86
C ALA A 30 -24.39 -11.78 7.93
N SER A 31 -23.88 -10.62 7.52
CA SER A 31 -24.64 -9.36 7.41
C SER A 31 -23.92 -8.34 6.54
N ALA A 32 -24.64 -7.30 6.09
CA ALA A 32 -24.06 -6.19 5.35
C ALA A 32 -22.96 -5.45 6.17
N THR A 33 -23.15 -5.32 7.47
CA THR A 33 -22.16 -4.74 8.40
C THR A 33 -20.92 -5.61 8.59
N GLU A 34 -21.07 -6.92 8.61
CA GLU A 34 -19.92 -7.85 8.64
C GLU A 34 -19.14 -7.78 7.31
N TYR A 35 -19.83 -7.71 6.18
CA TYR A 35 -19.19 -7.62 4.88
C TYR A 35 -18.43 -6.31 4.67
N GLN A 36 -19.04 -5.16 4.98
CA GLN A 36 -18.49 -3.84 4.68
C GLN A 36 -17.54 -3.32 5.76
N PHE A 37 -17.75 -3.68 7.04
CA PHE A 37 -17.03 -3.10 8.18
C PHE A 37 -16.45 -4.15 9.13
N ALA A 38 -16.45 -5.43 8.74
CA ALA A 38 -16.07 -6.55 9.61
C ALA A 38 -16.75 -6.48 11.00
N GLY A 39 -18.02 -6.06 11.03
CA GLY A 39 -18.81 -5.90 12.25
C GLY A 39 -18.22 -4.90 13.26
N ARG A 40 -17.27 -4.04 12.84
CA ARG A 40 -16.47 -3.15 13.70
C ARG A 40 -15.69 -3.90 14.80
N LYS A 41 -15.33 -5.17 14.53
CA LYS A 41 -14.67 -6.08 15.49
C LYS A 41 -13.16 -6.16 15.33
N PHE A 42 -12.56 -5.35 14.43
CA PHE A 42 -11.13 -5.33 14.27
C PHE A 42 -10.47 -4.78 15.53
N GLY A 43 -9.53 -5.56 16.10
CA GLY A 43 -8.67 -5.09 17.17
C GLY A 43 -7.65 -4.06 16.68
N ALA A 44 -7.06 -3.32 17.60
CA ALA A 44 -6.10 -2.25 17.28
C ALA A 44 -4.94 -2.74 16.39
N LEU A 45 -4.40 -3.92 16.66
CA LEU A 45 -3.31 -4.50 15.86
C LEU A 45 -3.75 -4.77 14.40
N LEU A 46 -4.94 -5.34 14.21
CA LEU A 46 -5.44 -5.65 12.87
C LEU A 46 -5.74 -4.38 12.07
N ILE A 47 -6.24 -3.33 12.75
CA ILE A 47 -6.44 -2.01 12.14
C ILE A 47 -5.08 -1.42 11.75
N ALA A 48 -4.09 -1.43 12.65
CA ALA A 48 -2.75 -0.90 12.37
C ALA A 48 -2.11 -1.60 11.17
N VAL A 49 -2.16 -2.93 11.12
CA VAL A 49 -1.63 -3.71 9.99
C VAL A 49 -2.41 -3.45 8.70
N SER A 50 -3.73 -3.31 8.77
CA SER A 50 -4.55 -2.99 7.58
C SER A 50 -4.24 -1.60 7.03
N VAL A 51 -4.07 -0.60 7.90
CA VAL A 51 -3.65 0.76 7.50
C VAL A 51 -2.25 0.74 6.89
N THR A 52 -1.31 0.01 7.50
CA THR A 52 0.04 -0.18 6.96
C THR A 52 -0.01 -0.86 5.58
N GLY A 53 -0.81 -1.92 5.43
CA GLY A 53 -0.98 -2.62 4.16
C GLY A 53 -1.59 -1.73 3.06
N MET A 54 -2.42 -0.78 3.41
CA MET A 54 -2.98 0.20 2.49
C MET A 54 -1.93 1.28 2.10
N ALA A 55 -1.07 1.67 3.03
CA ALA A 55 -0.01 2.64 2.79
C ALA A 55 1.13 2.06 1.94
N VAL A 56 1.46 0.78 2.12
CA VAL A 56 2.54 0.09 1.38
C VAL A 56 2.00 -0.39 0.02
N GLY A 57 1.92 0.52 -0.92
CA GLY A 57 1.49 0.26 -2.30
C GLY A 57 2.60 0.54 -3.32
N ALA A 58 2.22 0.65 -4.58
CA ALA A 58 3.14 0.90 -5.70
C ALA A 58 3.96 2.18 -5.53
N ALA A 59 3.33 3.28 -5.12
CA ALA A 59 4.00 4.56 -4.94
C ALA A 59 5.04 4.52 -3.81
N SER A 60 4.71 3.90 -2.68
CA SER A 60 5.58 3.81 -1.50
C SER A 60 6.71 2.79 -1.64
N THR A 61 6.66 1.90 -2.61
CA THR A 61 7.71 0.90 -2.87
C THR A 61 8.46 1.22 -4.17
N VAL A 62 7.84 0.97 -5.32
CA VAL A 62 8.47 1.17 -6.63
C VAL A 62 8.75 2.66 -6.87
N GLY A 63 7.78 3.54 -6.60
CA GLY A 63 7.94 4.99 -6.79
C GLY A 63 9.02 5.58 -5.89
N VAL A 64 9.10 5.16 -4.63
CA VAL A 64 10.18 5.60 -3.73
C VAL A 64 11.54 5.04 -4.18
N ALA A 65 11.61 3.79 -4.64
CA ALA A 65 12.84 3.22 -5.16
C ALA A 65 13.32 3.97 -6.42
N GLU A 66 12.44 4.33 -7.33
CA GLU A 66 12.74 5.16 -8.49
C GLU A 66 13.20 6.56 -8.07
N SER A 67 12.49 7.21 -7.16
CA SER A 67 12.89 8.52 -6.63
C SER A 67 14.24 8.48 -5.93
N ALA A 68 14.58 7.39 -5.25
CA ALA A 68 15.87 7.24 -4.59
C ALA A 68 17.05 7.26 -5.56
N THR A 69 16.88 6.90 -6.82
CA THR A 69 17.92 7.04 -7.85
C THR A 69 18.24 8.50 -8.18
N CYS A 70 17.31 9.42 -7.90
CA CYS A 70 17.45 10.86 -8.19
C CYS A 70 17.81 11.69 -6.96
N ILE A 71 17.22 11.38 -5.79
CA ILE A 71 17.32 12.17 -4.56
C ILE A 71 17.90 11.39 -3.37
N GLY A 72 18.46 10.21 -3.61
CA GLY A 72 19.13 9.41 -2.58
C GLY A 72 18.20 8.94 -1.47
N LEU A 73 18.77 8.80 -0.27
CA LEU A 73 18.06 8.33 0.92
C LEU A 73 16.89 9.23 1.32
N SER A 74 16.92 10.50 0.91
CA SER A 74 15.85 11.46 1.20
C SER A 74 14.50 11.10 0.56
N ALA A 75 14.46 10.22 -0.46
CA ALA A 75 13.22 9.67 -1.01
C ALA A 75 12.38 8.92 0.06
N GLY A 76 13.01 8.38 1.09
CA GLY A 76 12.34 7.71 2.20
C GLY A 76 11.39 8.59 3.00
N TRP A 77 11.56 9.91 2.93
CA TRP A 77 10.65 10.86 3.57
C TRP A 77 9.22 10.82 3.03
N TYR A 78 9.01 10.31 1.82
CA TYR A 78 7.66 10.04 1.35
C TYR A 78 6.88 9.14 2.32
N ASN A 79 7.48 8.04 2.73
CA ASN A 79 6.87 7.12 3.71
C ASN A 79 6.92 7.70 5.14
N GLY A 80 7.95 8.47 5.47
CA GLY A 80 8.10 9.17 6.76
C GLY A 80 6.99 10.20 6.97
N ALA A 81 6.71 11.03 5.99
CA ALA A 81 5.65 12.02 6.02
C ALA A 81 4.26 11.39 6.20
N TRP A 82 4.00 10.31 5.46
CA TRP A 82 2.77 9.52 5.59
C TRP A 82 2.59 8.96 7.01
N SER A 83 3.67 8.46 7.61
CA SER A 83 3.67 7.94 8.98
C SER A 83 3.39 9.04 10.01
N ILE A 84 3.98 10.22 9.84
CA ILE A 84 3.73 11.39 10.69
C ILE A 84 2.25 11.82 10.60
N GLY A 85 1.71 11.90 9.37
CA GLY A 85 0.30 12.19 9.15
C GLY A 85 -0.64 11.19 9.81
N ALA A 86 -0.34 9.89 9.71
CA ALA A 86 -1.12 8.84 10.34
C ALA A 86 -1.09 8.94 11.89
N ILE A 87 0.07 9.23 12.48
CA ILE A 87 0.20 9.45 13.93
C ILE A 87 -0.61 10.67 14.36
N PHE A 88 -0.49 11.78 13.64
CA PHE A 88 -1.25 13.00 13.93
C PHE A 88 -2.75 12.77 13.83
N MET A 89 -3.21 12.10 12.78
CA MET A 89 -4.61 11.71 12.60
C MET A 89 -5.11 10.84 13.76
N GLY A 90 -4.31 9.86 14.18
CA GLY A 90 -4.64 8.99 15.30
C GLY A 90 -4.78 9.73 16.63
N LEU A 91 -3.86 10.66 16.92
CA LEU A 91 -3.84 11.39 18.19
C LEU A 91 -4.90 12.51 18.27
N VAL A 92 -5.10 13.24 17.18
CA VAL A 92 -5.91 14.47 17.18
C VAL A 92 -7.33 14.23 16.68
N ALA A 93 -7.47 13.47 15.60
CA ALA A 93 -8.73 13.39 14.88
C ALA A 93 -9.54 12.11 15.15
N ALA A 94 -8.89 10.96 15.36
CA ALA A 94 -9.57 9.68 15.47
C ALA A 94 -10.61 9.63 16.60
N GLY A 95 -10.32 10.21 17.77
CA GLY A 95 -11.27 10.30 18.87
C GLY A 95 -12.52 11.10 18.50
N LYS A 96 -12.35 12.25 17.84
CA LYS A 96 -13.45 13.11 17.39
C LYS A 96 -14.29 12.44 16.31
N TYR A 97 -13.65 11.77 15.34
CA TYR A 97 -14.38 11.01 14.30
C TYR A 97 -15.21 9.87 14.90
N ARG A 98 -14.70 9.22 15.92
CA ARG A 98 -15.42 8.13 16.60
C ARG A 98 -16.67 8.64 17.34
N THR A 99 -16.62 9.81 17.96
CA THR A 99 -17.79 10.40 18.66
C THR A 99 -18.89 10.86 17.69
N LEU A 100 -18.53 11.16 16.45
CA LEU A 100 -19.49 11.54 15.40
C LEU A 100 -20.24 10.34 14.82
N GLU A 101 -19.81 9.12 15.10
CA GLU A 101 -20.43 7.87 14.63
C GLU A 101 -20.66 7.80 13.10
N CYS A 102 -19.95 8.63 12.34
CA CYS A 102 -20.03 8.63 10.89
C CYS A 102 -19.41 7.35 10.30
N THR A 103 -20.09 6.79 9.32
CA THR A 103 -19.65 5.56 8.65
C THR A 103 -18.67 5.86 7.51
N THR A 104 -18.83 7.01 6.88
CA THR A 104 -18.02 7.43 5.73
C THR A 104 -17.61 8.89 5.84
N VAL A 105 -16.50 9.26 5.19
CA VAL A 105 -16.06 10.66 5.11
C VAL A 105 -17.11 11.58 4.48
N PRO A 106 -17.82 11.20 3.39
CA PRO A 106 -18.91 12.00 2.87
C PRO A 106 -20.05 12.26 3.85
N GLU A 107 -20.36 11.31 4.73
CA GLU A 107 -21.36 11.52 5.79
C GLU A 107 -20.91 12.59 6.79
N LEU A 108 -19.62 12.65 7.08
CA LEU A 108 -19.05 13.71 7.90
C LEU A 108 -19.27 15.10 7.28
N PHE A 109 -19.01 15.21 5.96
CA PHE A 109 -19.27 16.47 5.24
C PHE A 109 -20.77 16.88 5.26
N GLU A 110 -21.68 15.92 5.19
CA GLU A 110 -23.11 16.19 5.33
C GLU A 110 -23.45 16.74 6.71
N ARG A 111 -22.85 16.18 7.78
CA ARG A 111 -23.10 16.62 9.16
C ARG A 111 -22.49 17.97 9.47
N CYS A 112 -21.32 18.26 8.89
CA CYS A 112 -20.63 19.52 9.15
C CYS A 112 -21.13 20.69 8.28
N TYR A 113 -21.67 20.40 7.09
CA TYR A 113 -22.07 21.40 6.11
C TYR A 113 -23.50 21.11 5.62
N ASP A 114 -23.64 20.42 4.49
CA ASP A 114 -24.94 20.13 3.87
C ASP A 114 -24.89 18.89 2.94
N LYS A 115 -26.04 18.53 2.35
CA LYS A 115 -26.16 17.44 1.38
C LYS A 115 -25.36 17.68 0.10
N LYS A 116 -25.13 18.94 -0.30
CA LYS A 116 -24.35 19.28 -1.49
C LYS A 116 -22.87 18.97 -1.25
N ALA A 117 -22.36 19.32 -0.06
CA ALA A 117 -21.00 18.97 0.35
C ALA A 117 -20.76 17.46 0.38
N ARG A 118 -21.74 16.66 0.83
CA ARG A 118 -21.69 15.21 0.72
C ARG A 118 -21.55 14.75 -0.72
N LEU A 119 -22.37 15.26 -1.64
CA LEU A 119 -22.33 14.84 -3.05
C LEU A 119 -20.97 15.16 -3.70
N ILE A 120 -20.46 16.37 -3.47
CA ILE A 120 -19.15 16.79 -3.98
C ILE A 120 -18.04 15.87 -3.42
N SER A 121 -18.09 15.57 -2.12
CA SER A 121 -17.15 14.68 -1.46
C SER A 121 -17.19 13.25 -2.01
N VAL A 122 -18.38 12.70 -2.31
CA VAL A 122 -18.52 11.37 -2.93
C VAL A 122 -17.87 11.35 -4.31
N ILE A 123 -18.14 12.35 -5.16
CA ILE A 123 -17.56 12.43 -6.50
C ILE A 123 -16.03 12.54 -6.42
N GLY A 124 -15.52 13.44 -5.56
CA GLY A 124 -14.09 13.63 -5.37
C GLY A 124 -13.39 12.35 -4.91
N LEU A 125 -13.94 11.67 -3.89
CA LEU A 125 -13.40 10.41 -3.40
C LEU A 125 -13.46 9.30 -4.46
N ALA A 126 -14.53 9.20 -5.24
CA ALA A 126 -14.65 8.21 -6.30
C ALA A 126 -13.56 8.39 -7.36
N ILE A 127 -13.27 9.63 -7.76
CA ILE A 127 -12.20 9.94 -8.71
C ILE A 127 -10.83 9.57 -8.12
N ILE A 128 -10.53 10.03 -6.89
CA ILE A 128 -9.24 9.78 -6.22
C ILE A 128 -9.00 8.29 -6.06
N LEU A 129 -9.97 7.55 -5.53
CA LEU A 129 -9.84 6.11 -5.32
C LEU A 129 -9.69 5.34 -6.63
N SER A 130 -10.37 5.76 -7.69
CA SER A 130 -10.21 5.16 -9.03
C SER A 130 -8.79 5.38 -9.57
N CYS A 131 -8.23 6.58 -9.42
CA CYS A 131 -6.86 6.88 -9.83
C CYS A 131 -5.83 6.04 -9.02
N ILE A 132 -5.98 5.97 -7.70
CA ILE A 132 -5.09 5.18 -6.85
C ILE A 132 -5.16 3.70 -7.21
N THR A 133 -6.36 3.16 -7.42
CA THR A 133 -6.56 1.75 -7.80
C THR A 133 -5.94 1.45 -9.16
N SER A 134 -6.06 2.36 -10.12
CA SER A 134 -5.44 2.22 -11.44
C SER A 134 -3.92 2.13 -11.35
N LEU A 135 -3.30 2.96 -10.50
CA LEU A 135 -1.85 2.89 -10.23
C LEU A 135 -1.41 1.52 -9.70
N GLN A 136 -2.20 0.92 -8.81
CA GLN A 136 -1.88 -0.42 -8.28
C GLN A 136 -1.94 -1.50 -9.36
N TYR A 137 -2.90 -1.42 -10.30
CA TYR A 137 -2.97 -2.36 -11.42
C TYR A 137 -1.80 -2.19 -12.39
N VAL A 138 -1.40 -0.96 -12.67
CA VAL A 138 -0.22 -0.65 -13.50
C VAL A 138 1.04 -1.24 -12.87
N ALA A 139 1.24 -1.02 -11.57
CA ALA A 139 2.38 -1.58 -10.86
C ALA A 139 2.37 -3.12 -10.84
N GLY A 140 1.21 -3.73 -10.57
CA GLY A 140 1.07 -5.18 -10.64
C GLY A 140 1.40 -5.74 -12.03
N GLY A 141 0.93 -5.07 -13.08
CA GLY A 141 1.26 -5.40 -14.47
C GLY A 141 2.74 -5.28 -14.77
N SER A 142 3.38 -4.19 -14.35
CA SER A 142 4.81 -3.96 -14.52
C SER A 142 5.66 -5.04 -13.82
N ILE A 143 5.32 -5.38 -12.58
CA ILE A 143 6.04 -6.41 -11.82
C ILE A 143 5.89 -7.78 -12.49
N LEU A 144 4.67 -8.18 -12.87
CA LEU A 144 4.43 -9.46 -13.51
C LEU A 144 5.11 -9.58 -14.88
N SER A 145 5.06 -8.53 -15.71
CA SER A 145 5.72 -8.51 -17.02
C SER A 145 7.24 -8.47 -16.92
N THR A 146 7.79 -7.84 -15.89
CA THR A 146 9.25 -7.81 -15.67
C THR A 146 9.78 -9.13 -15.13
N LEU A 147 9.05 -9.77 -14.20
CA LEU A 147 9.46 -11.05 -13.63
C LEU A 147 9.25 -12.23 -14.57
N MET A 148 8.23 -12.18 -15.41
CA MET A 148 7.82 -13.28 -16.28
C MET A 148 7.42 -12.76 -17.68
N PRO A 149 8.36 -12.19 -18.47
CA PRO A 149 8.06 -11.56 -19.75
C PRO A 149 7.48 -12.54 -20.79
N ASP A 150 7.80 -13.82 -20.68
CA ASP A 150 7.30 -14.87 -21.60
C ASP A 150 5.85 -15.29 -21.27
N VAL A 151 5.35 -14.99 -20.07
CA VAL A 151 3.99 -15.38 -19.62
C VAL A 151 3.07 -14.18 -19.59
N PHE A 152 3.56 -13.03 -19.13
CA PHE A 152 2.77 -11.83 -18.93
C PHE A 152 3.29 -10.66 -19.76
N THR A 153 2.41 -10.11 -20.58
CA THR A 153 2.59 -8.76 -21.13
C THR A 153 2.10 -7.75 -20.10
N MET A 154 2.46 -6.48 -20.27
CA MET A 154 1.97 -5.40 -19.38
C MET A 154 0.43 -5.42 -19.25
N LYS A 155 -0.29 -5.58 -20.35
CA LYS A 155 -1.77 -5.61 -20.37
C LYS A 155 -2.33 -6.84 -19.65
N THR A 156 -1.80 -8.03 -19.92
CA THR A 156 -2.27 -9.26 -19.27
C THR A 156 -1.95 -9.28 -17.80
N GLY A 157 -0.79 -8.75 -17.39
CA GLY A 157 -0.42 -8.59 -15.97
C GLY A 157 -1.36 -7.65 -15.22
N MET A 158 -1.74 -6.51 -15.82
CA MET A 158 -2.72 -5.58 -15.24
C MET A 158 -4.09 -6.25 -15.05
N ILE A 159 -4.58 -6.95 -16.07
CA ILE A 159 -5.87 -7.65 -16.01
C ILE A 159 -5.84 -8.73 -14.92
N THR A 160 -4.77 -9.52 -14.87
CA THR A 160 -4.61 -10.58 -13.86
C THR A 160 -4.60 -9.99 -12.44
N SER A 161 -3.86 -8.91 -12.22
CA SER A 161 -3.85 -8.20 -10.93
C SER A 161 -5.24 -7.70 -10.56
N ALA A 162 -5.97 -7.09 -11.51
CA ALA A 162 -7.32 -6.61 -11.28
C ALA A 162 -8.28 -7.74 -10.91
N VAL A 163 -8.26 -8.84 -11.64
CA VAL A 163 -9.13 -10.00 -11.38
C VAL A 163 -8.85 -10.59 -10.00
N VAL A 164 -7.57 -10.72 -9.60
CA VAL A 164 -7.19 -11.23 -8.28
C VAL A 164 -7.70 -10.31 -7.19
N PHE A 165 -7.43 -9.01 -7.25
CA PHE A 165 -7.83 -8.06 -6.20
C PHE A 165 -9.34 -7.91 -6.08
N ILE A 166 -10.05 -7.82 -7.20
CA ILE A 166 -11.51 -7.79 -7.21
C ILE A 166 -12.08 -9.09 -6.66
N GLY A 167 -11.54 -10.23 -7.10
CA GLY A 167 -11.99 -11.54 -6.65
C GLY A 167 -11.89 -11.74 -5.14
N ILE A 168 -10.74 -11.39 -4.56
CA ILE A 168 -10.51 -11.47 -3.10
C ILE A 168 -11.53 -10.62 -2.34
N THR A 169 -11.74 -9.38 -2.80
CA THR A 169 -12.63 -8.42 -2.15
C THR A 169 -14.10 -8.83 -2.26
N VAL A 170 -14.53 -9.30 -3.43
CA VAL A 170 -15.92 -9.74 -3.65
C VAL A 170 -16.25 -11.00 -2.83
N ILE A 171 -15.31 -11.93 -2.69
CA ILE A 171 -15.56 -13.18 -1.95
C ILE A 171 -15.65 -12.96 -0.43
N GLY A 172 -14.77 -12.14 0.15
CA GLY A 172 -14.63 -12.08 1.60
C GLY A 172 -14.76 -10.67 2.22
N GLY A 173 -15.09 -9.64 1.42
CA GLY A 173 -15.31 -8.27 1.90
C GLY A 173 -14.16 -7.72 2.74
N MET A 174 -14.51 -6.93 3.76
CA MET A 174 -13.54 -6.30 4.67
C MET A 174 -12.73 -7.31 5.49
N TRP A 175 -13.32 -8.44 5.88
CA TRP A 175 -12.60 -9.50 6.59
C TRP A 175 -11.47 -10.08 5.76
N SER A 176 -11.71 -10.36 4.48
CA SER A 176 -10.69 -10.84 3.57
C SER A 176 -9.60 -9.81 3.36
N SER A 177 -9.97 -8.57 3.11
CA SER A 177 -9.02 -7.46 2.92
C SER A 177 -8.12 -7.29 4.14
N GLY A 178 -8.68 -7.26 5.35
CA GLY A 178 -7.91 -7.10 6.58
C GLY A 178 -6.92 -8.25 6.84
N LEU A 179 -7.36 -9.49 6.70
CA LEU A 179 -6.49 -10.66 6.91
C LEU A 179 -5.45 -10.82 5.80
N SER A 180 -5.81 -10.54 4.56
CA SER A 180 -4.85 -10.52 3.44
C SER A 180 -3.78 -9.45 3.62
N SER A 181 -4.14 -8.29 4.21
CA SER A 181 -3.17 -7.25 4.56
C SER A 181 -2.15 -7.73 5.59
N VAL A 182 -2.56 -8.54 6.58
CA VAL A 182 -1.62 -9.14 7.56
C VAL A 182 -0.58 -10.00 6.85
N LEU A 183 -1.04 -10.92 5.99
CA LEU A 183 -0.14 -11.78 5.22
C LEU A 183 0.80 -10.97 4.32
N SER A 184 0.26 -10.00 3.59
CA SER A 184 1.01 -9.16 2.65
C SER A 184 2.07 -8.33 3.38
N VAL A 185 1.70 -7.67 4.48
CA VAL A 185 2.62 -6.86 5.29
C VAL A 185 3.77 -7.72 5.84
N LEU A 186 3.47 -8.90 6.37
CA LEU A 186 4.50 -9.82 6.85
C LEU A 186 5.47 -10.21 5.73
N ILE A 187 4.97 -10.62 4.56
CA ILE A 187 5.79 -11.01 3.42
C ILE A 187 6.64 -9.84 2.92
N ILE A 188 6.06 -8.64 2.83
CA ILE A 188 6.77 -7.43 2.37
C ILE A 188 7.92 -7.10 3.33
N TYR A 189 7.66 -6.99 4.62
CA TYR A 189 8.71 -6.63 5.59
C TYR A 189 9.81 -7.69 5.68
N LEU A 190 9.45 -8.98 5.71
CA LEU A 190 10.44 -10.07 5.70
C LEU A 190 11.27 -10.06 4.40
N GLY A 191 10.62 -9.81 3.26
CA GLY A 191 11.29 -9.70 1.97
C GLY A 191 12.27 -8.52 1.91
N ILE A 192 11.84 -7.34 2.35
CA ILE A 192 12.70 -6.14 2.38
C ILE A 192 13.90 -6.36 3.30
N ILE A 193 13.70 -6.88 4.52
CA ILE A 193 14.79 -7.17 5.47
C ILE A 193 15.75 -8.16 4.87
N PHE A 194 15.25 -9.25 4.28
CA PHE A 194 16.08 -10.27 3.64
C PHE A 194 16.91 -9.70 2.49
N CYS A 195 16.29 -8.92 1.60
CA CYS A 195 16.97 -8.26 0.48
C CYS A 195 18.02 -7.27 0.98
N MET A 196 17.70 -6.46 1.98
CA MET A 196 18.62 -5.48 2.57
C MET A 196 19.85 -6.18 3.16
N VAL A 197 19.66 -7.23 3.95
CA VAL A 197 20.77 -7.99 4.54
C VAL A 197 21.63 -8.65 3.46
N LYS A 198 21.02 -9.23 2.43
CA LYS A 198 21.75 -9.81 1.29
C LYS A 198 22.60 -8.79 0.54
N ILE A 199 22.05 -7.61 0.26
CA ILE A 199 22.77 -6.53 -0.44
C ILE A 199 23.93 -6.02 0.43
N LEU A 200 23.70 -5.76 1.72
CA LEU A 200 24.73 -5.33 2.64
C LEU A 200 25.91 -6.33 2.72
N ILE A 201 25.63 -7.62 2.80
CA ILE A 201 26.66 -8.66 2.82
C ILE A 201 27.41 -8.71 1.50
N ARG A 202 26.71 -8.65 0.36
CA ARG A 202 27.29 -8.75 -0.99
C ARG A 202 28.20 -7.58 -1.32
N ASP A 203 27.81 -6.37 -0.93
CA ASP A 203 28.47 -5.14 -1.37
C ASP A 203 29.44 -4.56 -0.31
N GLY A 204 29.69 -5.29 0.78
CA GLY A 204 30.64 -4.87 1.82
C GLY A 204 30.13 -3.73 2.72
N GLY A 205 28.80 -3.72 2.97
CA GLY A 205 28.15 -2.73 3.84
C GLY A 205 27.73 -1.46 3.10
N MET A 206 27.30 -0.45 3.86
CA MET A 206 26.83 0.82 3.31
C MET A 206 27.90 1.55 2.48
N ALA A 207 29.17 1.50 2.93
CA ALA A 207 30.27 2.13 2.19
C ALA A 207 30.47 1.54 0.79
N GLY A 208 30.33 0.21 0.66
CA GLY A 208 30.43 -0.46 -0.63
C GLY A 208 29.24 -0.18 -1.55
N ILE A 209 28.04 0.05 -0.99
CA ILE A 209 26.87 0.45 -1.75
C ILE A 209 27.07 1.87 -2.28
N VAL A 210 27.43 2.80 -1.40
CA VAL A 210 27.64 4.22 -1.78
C VAL A 210 28.72 4.37 -2.85
N ALA A 211 29.78 3.57 -2.80
CA ALA A 211 30.85 3.60 -3.80
C ALA A 211 30.41 3.16 -5.21
N LYS A 212 29.28 2.44 -5.32
CA LYS A 212 28.72 1.98 -6.61
C LYS A 212 27.62 2.88 -7.15
N LEU A 213 27.18 3.86 -6.38
CA LEU A 213 26.14 4.79 -6.79
C LEU A 213 26.71 5.86 -7.75
N PRO A 214 25.90 6.36 -8.68
CA PRO A 214 26.32 7.46 -9.54
C PRO A 214 26.64 8.70 -8.70
N PRO A 215 27.60 9.54 -9.15
CA PRO A 215 27.94 10.77 -8.45
C PRO A 215 26.70 11.70 -8.39
N MET A 216 26.35 12.14 -7.20
CA MET A 216 25.27 13.09 -6.94
C MET A 216 25.82 14.41 -6.40
N PRO A 217 25.11 15.54 -6.58
CA PRO A 217 25.53 16.84 -6.06
C PRO A 217 25.43 16.97 -4.54
N PHE A 218 24.97 15.92 -3.86
CA PHE A 218 24.80 15.83 -2.40
C PHE A 218 25.24 14.44 -1.92
N ASP A 219 25.46 14.29 -0.62
CA ASP A 219 25.74 12.97 -0.03
C ASP A 219 24.48 12.08 -0.15
N TRP A 220 24.63 10.95 -0.80
CA TRP A 220 23.53 10.00 -1.02
C TRP A 220 22.94 9.49 0.29
N ALA A 221 23.74 9.39 1.34
CA ALA A 221 23.34 8.95 2.68
C ALA A 221 22.71 10.09 3.51
N ASP A 222 22.74 11.34 3.05
CA ASP A 222 22.09 12.45 3.76
C ASP A 222 20.56 12.31 3.66
N PRO A 223 19.86 12.17 4.81
CA PRO A 223 18.40 12.06 4.81
C PRO A 223 17.67 13.27 4.23
N PHE A 224 18.34 14.42 4.10
CA PHE A 224 17.76 15.67 3.61
C PHE A 224 18.45 16.20 2.35
N GLY A 225 19.53 15.55 1.90
CA GLY A 225 20.42 16.08 0.87
C GLY A 225 19.77 16.34 -0.49
N GLY A 226 18.80 15.53 -0.89
CA GLY A 226 18.08 15.70 -2.16
C GLY A 226 16.69 16.35 -2.04
N LEU A 227 16.28 16.76 -0.83
CA LEU A 227 14.95 17.30 -0.55
C LEU A 227 14.95 18.82 -0.42
N THR A 228 14.03 19.45 -1.15
CA THR A 228 13.67 20.84 -0.88
C THR A 228 12.66 20.88 0.27
N MET A 229 12.75 21.86 1.17
CA MET A 229 11.80 22.04 2.26
C MET A 229 10.34 22.09 1.76
N ALA A 230 10.10 22.65 0.59
CA ALA A 230 8.81 22.69 -0.07
C ALA A 230 8.27 21.28 -0.41
N MET A 231 9.13 20.36 -0.87
CA MET A 231 8.73 18.98 -1.14
C MET A 231 8.37 18.23 0.14
N LEU A 232 9.17 18.39 1.20
CA LEU A 232 8.91 17.77 2.49
C LEU A 232 7.58 18.25 3.07
N MET A 233 7.34 19.57 3.06
CA MET A 233 6.08 20.14 3.53
C MET A 233 4.91 19.70 2.67
N GLY A 234 5.09 19.59 1.34
CA GLY A 234 4.08 19.07 0.45
C GLY A 234 3.68 17.63 0.80
N TRP A 235 4.62 16.77 1.13
CA TRP A 235 4.33 15.38 1.53
C TRP A 235 3.69 15.24 2.92
N ILE A 236 3.96 16.18 3.85
CA ILE A 236 3.33 16.18 5.18
C ILE A 236 1.88 16.68 5.13
N ILE A 237 1.57 17.61 4.22
CA ILE A 237 0.25 18.24 4.14
C ILE A 237 -0.75 17.37 3.35
N VAL A 238 -0.28 16.58 2.39
CA VAL A 238 -1.10 15.67 1.57
C VAL A 238 -1.38 14.36 2.29
#